data_58e211b08aa368f8b4d48bec1b2482d7
#
_entry.id   58e211b08aa368f8b4d48bec1b2482d7
#
_cell.length_a   1.000
_cell.length_b   1.000
_cell.length_c   1.000
_cell.angle_alpha   90.00
_cell.angle_beta   90.00
_cell.angle_gamma   90.00
#
_symmetry.space_group_name_H-M   'P 1'
#
loop_
_entity.id
_entity.type
_entity.pdbx_description
1 polymer ?
#
loop_
_entity_poly.entity_id
_entity_poly.type
_entity_poly.pdbx_seq_one_letter_code
_entity_poly.pdbx_strand_id
1 'polypeptide(L)'
;MEKDLTINNNVINADTTDVCDVIANLSDGTYTIKVTGEIYNNTITRISSALRNSSQVKVNLDLSETTGLMEIRDSAFYNCQNLQSITIPDGVTKIGNEAFCGCNKLQSITIPNGVTQIGERAFEECKKLQSIIIPDSVKEIGEFAFYSCGNLQSINIPDGVTKIMDRVFACCGSLQNIIIPNTVTQIGERAFAECENLQNITIPDSVTEIEEYAFNDCRNLESIIIPGGITQIKESTFEECRSLKNVIIPDSVTIIRGGIYRL
;
A
#
# COMPACT_ATOMS: atom_id res chain seq x y z
N MET A 1 38.42 -12.89 14.11
CA MET A 1 38.64 -12.66 12.68
C MET A 1 37.61 -11.57 12.31
N GLU A 2 38.07 -10.32 12.22
CA GLU A 2 37.26 -9.25 11.64
C GLU A 2 36.96 -9.63 10.19
N LYS A 3 35.69 -9.89 9.86
CA LYS A 3 35.28 -10.01 8.48
C LYS A 3 35.33 -8.59 7.87
N ASP A 4 36.24 -8.37 6.94
CA ASP A 4 36.29 -7.15 6.12
C ASP A 4 34.95 -7.01 5.41
N LEU A 5 34.07 -6.18 5.97
CA LEU A 5 32.85 -5.73 5.31
C LEU A 5 33.28 -4.79 4.18
N THR A 6 33.30 -5.29 2.96
CA THR A 6 33.67 -4.48 1.78
C THR A 6 32.55 -3.48 1.52
N ILE A 7 32.70 -2.25 2.04
CA ILE A 7 31.80 -1.14 1.78
C ILE A 7 32.21 -0.52 0.44
N ASN A 8 31.57 -0.94 -0.66
CA ASN A 8 31.66 -0.26 -1.95
C ASN A 8 30.40 0.61 -2.13
N ASN A 9 30.56 1.92 -2.16
CA ASN A 9 29.50 2.89 -2.40
C ASN A 9 28.26 2.73 -1.48
N ASN A 10 28.49 2.49 -0.17
CA ASN A 10 27.45 2.23 0.82
C ASN A 10 26.60 0.95 0.56
N VAL A 11 27.09 0.02 -0.24
CA VAL A 11 26.50 -1.31 -0.40
C VAL A 11 27.22 -2.29 0.52
N ILE A 12 26.46 -2.99 1.35
CA ILE A 12 26.97 -3.96 2.30
C ILE A 12 26.35 -5.30 1.99
N ASN A 13 27.19 -6.30 1.72
CA ASN A 13 26.76 -7.69 1.63
C ASN A 13 26.87 -8.32 3.01
N ALA A 14 25.78 -8.86 3.52
CA ALA A 14 25.72 -9.51 4.82
C ALA A 14 25.07 -10.88 4.70
N ASP A 15 25.55 -11.84 5.46
CA ASP A 15 24.83 -13.10 5.62
C ASP A 15 23.76 -12.97 6.73
N THR A 16 22.94 -13.99 6.89
CA THR A 16 21.83 -13.99 7.83
C THR A 16 22.25 -14.00 9.30
N THR A 17 23.51 -14.28 9.60
CA THR A 17 24.03 -14.37 10.97
C THR A 17 24.46 -13.02 11.52
N ASP A 18 24.99 -12.15 10.67
CA ASP A 18 25.60 -10.88 11.09
C ASP A 18 24.86 -9.61 10.60
N VAL A 19 23.82 -9.73 9.76
CA VAL A 19 23.08 -8.59 9.22
C VAL A 19 22.58 -7.62 10.31
N CYS A 20 22.15 -8.13 11.45
CA CYS A 20 21.65 -7.30 12.55
C CYS A 20 22.76 -6.50 13.22
N ASP A 21 23.92 -7.12 13.41
CA ASP A 21 25.11 -6.47 13.98
C ASP A 21 25.65 -5.42 12.99
N VAL A 22 25.58 -5.71 11.68
CA VAL A 22 25.90 -4.74 10.63
C VAL A 22 25.01 -3.52 10.77
N ILE A 23 23.68 -3.66 10.79
CA ILE A 23 22.74 -2.53 10.92
C ILE A 23 23.01 -1.74 12.21
N ALA A 24 23.21 -2.43 13.33
CA ALA A 24 23.40 -1.80 14.64
C ALA A 24 24.68 -0.96 14.75
N ASN A 25 25.71 -1.29 13.95
CA ASN A 25 27.01 -0.62 13.96
C ASN A 25 27.20 0.41 12.83
N LEU A 26 26.17 0.67 11.99
CA LEU A 26 26.25 1.68 10.96
C LEU A 26 26.27 3.09 11.57
N SER A 27 27.12 3.95 11.04
CA SER A 27 27.09 5.40 11.31
C SER A 27 25.94 6.05 10.52
N ASP A 28 25.66 7.30 10.83
CA ASP A 28 24.65 8.09 10.10
C ASP A 28 24.86 8.04 8.59
N GLY A 29 23.82 7.75 7.85
CA GLY A 29 23.90 7.65 6.39
C GLY A 29 22.79 6.84 5.74
N THR A 30 22.95 6.64 4.44
CA THR A 30 22.07 5.78 3.64
C THR A 30 22.88 4.59 3.11
N TYR A 31 22.38 3.40 3.35
CA TYR A 31 23.06 2.15 3.01
C TYR A 31 22.12 1.23 2.24
N THR A 32 22.68 0.48 1.30
CA THR A 32 22.02 -0.69 0.70
C THR A 32 22.61 -1.94 1.33
N ILE A 33 21.76 -2.72 1.99
CA ILE A 33 22.15 -3.96 2.64
C ILE A 33 21.56 -5.12 1.84
N LYS A 34 22.44 -5.88 1.22
CA LYS A 34 22.09 -7.09 0.49
C LYS A 34 22.30 -8.29 1.38
N VAL A 35 21.23 -9.01 1.67
CA VAL A 35 21.25 -10.20 2.53
C VAL A 35 21.23 -11.45 1.65
N THR A 36 22.05 -12.43 1.99
CA THR A 36 22.14 -13.71 1.29
C THR A 36 21.98 -14.88 2.27
N GLY A 37 21.59 -16.02 1.75
CA GLY A 37 21.44 -17.26 2.55
C GLY A 37 19.99 -17.52 2.97
N GLU A 38 19.83 -18.52 3.82
CA GLU A 38 18.51 -18.94 4.28
C GLU A 38 18.05 -18.08 5.46
N ILE A 39 16.86 -17.47 5.32
CA ILE A 39 16.28 -16.64 6.37
C ILE A 39 14.91 -17.17 6.80
N TYR A 40 14.59 -16.89 8.05
CA TYR A 40 13.32 -17.24 8.68
C TYR A 40 12.69 -16.00 9.33
N ASN A 41 11.47 -16.12 9.78
CA ASN A 41 10.76 -14.99 10.41
C ASN A 41 11.47 -14.42 11.66
N ASN A 42 12.22 -15.22 12.41
CA ASN A 42 13.05 -14.73 13.52
C ASN A 42 14.18 -13.82 13.05
N THR A 43 14.77 -14.09 11.88
CA THR A 43 15.76 -13.21 11.24
C THR A 43 15.13 -11.87 10.88
N ILE A 44 13.93 -11.89 10.27
CA ILE A 44 13.17 -10.65 9.96
C ILE A 44 12.87 -9.85 11.22
N THR A 45 12.44 -10.50 12.31
CA THR A 45 12.18 -9.83 13.59
C THR A 45 13.44 -9.14 14.14
N ARG A 46 14.60 -9.78 14.03
CA ARG A 46 15.89 -9.21 14.47
C ARG A 46 16.30 -8.02 13.57
N ILE A 47 16.19 -8.16 12.26
CA ILE A 47 16.48 -7.08 11.29
C ILE A 47 15.58 -5.87 11.60
N SER A 48 14.29 -6.07 11.75
CA SER A 48 13.35 -4.98 12.03
C SER A 48 13.63 -4.30 13.38
N SER A 49 14.06 -5.07 14.39
CA SER A 49 14.48 -4.50 15.68
C SER A 49 15.76 -3.66 15.55
N ALA A 50 16.75 -4.14 14.80
CA ALA A 50 17.96 -3.37 14.53
C ALA A 50 17.66 -2.09 13.76
N LEU A 51 16.77 -2.14 12.75
CA LEU A 51 16.29 -0.97 12.03
C LEU A 51 15.64 0.06 12.96
N ARG A 52 14.69 -0.34 13.81
CA ARG A 52 14.02 0.58 14.75
C ARG A 52 14.98 1.26 15.72
N ASN A 53 16.02 0.57 16.12
CA ASN A 53 17.00 1.09 17.09
C ASN A 53 18.05 2.02 16.47
N SER A 54 18.14 2.09 15.13
CA SER A 54 19.18 2.84 14.41
C SER A 54 18.59 4.10 13.74
N SER A 55 18.15 5.07 14.54
CA SER A 55 17.29 6.17 14.10
C SER A 55 17.86 7.10 13.00
N GLN A 56 19.18 7.20 12.88
CA GLN A 56 19.86 8.07 11.90
C GLN A 56 20.28 7.33 10.62
N VAL A 57 20.25 6.01 10.64
CA VAL A 57 20.58 5.20 9.47
C VAL A 57 19.37 5.07 8.57
N LYS A 58 19.56 5.20 7.26
CA LYS A 58 18.54 4.91 6.25
C LYS A 58 18.95 3.65 5.50
N VAL A 59 18.03 2.72 5.33
CA VAL A 59 18.35 1.40 4.78
C VAL A 59 17.49 1.08 3.56
N ASN A 60 18.17 0.68 2.49
CA ASN A 60 17.62 -0.07 1.37
C ASN A 60 17.94 -1.54 1.64
N LEU A 61 16.92 -2.35 1.89
CA LEU A 61 17.09 -3.76 2.25
C LEU A 61 16.80 -4.66 1.04
N ASP A 62 17.79 -5.40 0.59
CA ASP A 62 17.64 -6.34 -0.51
C ASP A 62 17.70 -7.78 0.02
N LEU A 63 16.54 -8.46 -0.02
CA LEU A 63 16.39 -9.86 0.38
C LEU A 63 16.23 -10.79 -0.83
N SER A 64 16.43 -10.30 -2.06
CA SER A 64 16.16 -11.05 -3.29
C SER A 64 16.96 -12.37 -3.41
N GLU A 65 18.16 -12.41 -2.83
CA GLU A 65 19.02 -13.61 -2.82
C GLU A 65 18.85 -14.49 -1.58
N THR A 66 17.83 -14.23 -0.77
CA THR A 66 17.54 -15.07 0.40
C THR A 66 16.53 -16.17 0.05
N THR A 67 16.59 -17.25 0.84
CA THR A 67 15.66 -18.39 0.74
C THR A 67 14.99 -18.68 2.09
N GLY A 68 14.02 -19.59 2.13
CA GLY A 68 13.37 -20.04 3.37
C GLY A 68 12.20 -19.17 3.86
N LEU A 69 12.07 -17.93 3.37
CA LEU A 69 10.96 -17.05 3.75
C LEU A 69 9.75 -17.30 2.84
N MET A 70 8.64 -17.74 3.44
CA MET A 70 7.39 -18.03 2.72
C MET A 70 6.34 -16.93 2.87
N GLU A 71 6.49 -16.08 3.89
CA GLU A 71 5.59 -14.96 4.19
C GLU A 71 6.34 -13.82 4.88
N ILE A 72 5.89 -12.60 4.66
CA ILE A 72 6.19 -11.47 5.57
C ILE A 72 5.07 -11.48 6.61
N ARG A 73 5.39 -11.87 7.85
CA ARG A 73 4.39 -12.01 8.94
C ARG A 73 3.78 -10.68 9.36
N ASP A 74 2.72 -10.79 10.16
CA ASP A 74 2.07 -9.65 10.79
C ASP A 74 3.09 -8.80 11.55
N SER A 75 3.01 -7.50 11.37
CA SER A 75 3.86 -6.47 12.00
C SER A 75 5.37 -6.65 11.77
N ALA A 76 5.81 -7.43 10.77
CA ALA A 76 7.20 -7.80 10.55
C ALA A 76 8.16 -6.60 10.50
N PHE A 77 7.76 -5.51 9.84
CA PHE A 77 8.51 -4.24 9.77
C PHE A 77 7.71 -3.06 10.35
N TYR A 78 6.80 -3.34 11.30
CA TYR A 78 6.00 -2.30 11.94
C TYR A 78 6.89 -1.17 12.49
N ASN A 79 6.58 0.10 12.13
CA ASN A 79 7.32 1.29 12.54
C ASN A 79 8.83 1.29 12.21
N CYS A 80 9.26 0.57 11.17
CA CYS A 80 10.64 0.68 10.67
C CYS A 80 10.80 1.99 9.87
N GLN A 81 10.84 3.13 10.59
CA GLN A 81 10.83 4.47 10.00
C GLN A 81 12.08 4.83 9.20
N ASN A 82 13.13 4.06 9.27
CA ASN A 82 14.39 4.23 8.53
C ASN A 82 14.53 3.29 7.31
N LEU A 83 13.57 2.40 7.09
CA LEU A 83 13.50 1.59 5.89
C LEU A 83 13.07 2.46 4.70
N GLN A 84 13.95 2.63 3.69
CA GLN A 84 13.67 3.41 2.48
C GLN A 84 13.15 2.56 1.33
N SER A 85 13.71 1.38 1.18
CA SER A 85 13.23 0.40 0.21
C SER A 85 13.43 -1.03 0.69
N ILE A 86 12.64 -1.93 0.15
CA ILE A 86 12.82 -3.36 0.38
C ILE A 86 12.50 -4.16 -0.89
N THR A 87 13.37 -5.14 -1.19
CA THR A 87 13.10 -6.18 -2.19
C THR A 87 12.78 -7.47 -1.46
N ILE A 88 11.56 -7.97 -1.64
CA ILE A 88 11.07 -9.20 -1.02
C ILE A 88 11.46 -10.38 -1.92
N PRO A 89 11.94 -11.51 -1.35
CA PRO A 89 12.36 -12.67 -2.14
C PRO A 89 11.17 -13.41 -2.79
N ASP A 90 11.42 -14.06 -3.92
CA ASP A 90 10.40 -14.72 -4.75
C ASP A 90 9.60 -15.84 -4.05
N GLY A 91 10.13 -16.43 -2.97
CA GLY A 91 9.44 -17.45 -2.19
C GLY A 91 8.23 -16.98 -1.39
N VAL A 92 8.08 -15.66 -1.22
CA VAL A 92 7.02 -15.08 -0.38
C VAL A 92 5.67 -15.11 -1.11
N THR A 93 4.66 -15.65 -0.43
CA THR A 93 3.29 -15.78 -0.95
C THR A 93 2.26 -14.91 -0.24
N LYS A 94 2.63 -14.30 0.89
CA LYS A 94 1.74 -13.46 1.71
C LYS A 94 2.49 -12.30 2.36
N ILE A 95 1.86 -11.12 2.36
CA ILE A 95 2.22 -9.98 3.19
C ILE A 95 1.17 -9.88 4.30
N GLY A 96 1.60 -10.03 5.55
CA GLY A 96 0.72 -10.07 6.74
C GLY A 96 0.14 -8.71 7.12
N ASN A 97 -0.70 -8.73 8.15
CA ASN A 97 -1.33 -7.53 8.69
C ASN A 97 -0.27 -6.59 9.28
N GLU A 98 -0.43 -5.28 9.06
CA GLU A 98 0.49 -4.26 9.58
C GLU A 98 1.98 -4.48 9.20
N ALA A 99 2.27 -5.33 8.21
CA ALA A 99 3.64 -5.78 7.94
C ALA A 99 4.62 -4.63 7.73
N PHE A 100 4.20 -3.52 7.13
CA PHE A 100 4.98 -2.29 6.91
C PHE A 100 4.27 -1.04 7.46
N CYS A 101 3.28 -1.21 8.36
CA CYS A 101 2.56 -0.10 8.95
C CYS A 101 3.54 0.87 9.65
N GLY A 102 3.41 2.17 9.40
CA GLY A 102 4.26 3.20 9.98
C GLY A 102 5.68 3.28 9.39
N CYS A 103 5.98 2.59 8.28
CA CYS A 103 7.24 2.75 7.56
C CYS A 103 7.27 4.09 6.81
N ASN A 104 7.27 5.20 7.55
CA ASN A 104 7.07 6.56 7.04
C ASN A 104 8.09 7.03 5.99
N LYS A 105 9.24 6.38 5.87
CA LYS A 105 10.28 6.70 4.89
C LYS A 105 10.36 5.70 3.75
N LEU A 106 9.50 4.67 3.72
CA LEU A 106 9.46 3.70 2.64
C LEU A 106 9.03 4.38 1.34
N GLN A 107 9.92 4.38 0.35
CA GLN A 107 9.73 5.03 -0.95
C GLN A 107 9.36 4.02 -2.03
N SER A 108 9.87 2.81 -1.93
CA SER A 108 9.62 1.74 -2.88
C SER A 108 9.67 0.36 -2.23
N ILE A 109 8.91 -0.56 -2.78
CA ILE A 109 8.92 -1.97 -2.42
C ILE A 109 8.73 -2.81 -3.67
N THR A 110 9.50 -3.89 -3.78
CA THR A 110 9.30 -4.90 -4.82
C THR A 110 8.58 -6.09 -4.21
N ILE A 111 7.36 -6.33 -4.68
CA ILE A 111 6.51 -7.45 -4.28
C ILE A 111 6.67 -8.56 -5.33
N PRO A 112 7.05 -9.79 -4.94
CA PRO A 112 7.24 -10.88 -5.88
C PRO A 112 5.90 -11.42 -6.44
N ASN A 113 5.95 -11.98 -7.64
CA ASN A 113 4.79 -12.51 -8.35
C ASN A 113 4.10 -13.72 -7.66
N GLY A 114 4.67 -14.26 -6.59
CA GLY A 114 4.07 -15.32 -5.78
C GLY A 114 3.05 -14.82 -4.76
N VAL A 115 3.02 -13.52 -4.45
CA VAL A 115 2.15 -12.96 -3.41
C VAL A 115 0.69 -12.98 -3.86
N THR A 116 -0.17 -13.60 -3.05
CA THR A 116 -1.61 -13.74 -3.31
C THR A 116 -2.48 -12.88 -2.38
N GLN A 117 -1.91 -12.41 -1.25
CA GLN A 117 -2.63 -11.65 -0.25
C GLN A 117 -1.77 -10.52 0.32
N ILE A 118 -2.36 -9.33 0.44
CA ILE A 118 -1.85 -8.18 1.20
C ILE A 118 -2.80 -7.96 2.38
N GLY A 119 -2.27 -8.05 3.60
CA GLY A 119 -3.05 -8.00 4.83
C GLY A 119 -3.63 -6.63 5.18
N GLU A 120 -4.45 -6.61 6.24
CA GLU A 120 -5.02 -5.40 6.83
C GLU A 120 -3.88 -4.46 7.26
N ARG A 121 -4.00 -3.15 6.96
CA ARG A 121 -3.03 -2.10 7.34
C ARG A 121 -1.59 -2.37 6.87
N ALA A 122 -1.39 -3.25 5.88
CA ALA A 122 -0.05 -3.73 5.52
C ALA A 122 0.93 -2.60 5.19
N PHE A 123 0.47 -1.51 4.56
CA PHE A 123 1.24 -0.31 4.21
C PHE A 123 0.64 0.98 4.80
N GLU A 124 -0.17 0.86 5.85
CA GLU A 124 -0.75 2.02 6.53
C GLU A 124 0.36 3.00 6.94
N GLU A 125 0.13 4.31 6.70
CA GLU A 125 1.10 5.39 6.98
C GLU A 125 2.47 5.26 6.28
N CYS A 126 2.59 4.53 5.18
CA CYS A 126 3.78 4.60 4.33
C CYS A 126 3.82 5.93 3.56
N LYS A 127 4.00 7.04 4.30
CA LYS A 127 3.80 8.42 3.82
C LYS A 127 4.70 8.84 2.65
N LYS A 128 5.82 8.14 2.41
CA LYS A 128 6.77 8.42 1.32
C LYS A 128 6.66 7.46 0.14
N LEU A 129 5.78 6.47 0.21
CA LEU A 129 5.53 5.55 -0.88
C LEU A 129 4.89 6.30 -2.05
N GLN A 130 5.60 6.37 -3.19
CA GLN A 130 5.16 7.14 -4.36
C GLN A 130 4.43 6.26 -5.37
N SER A 131 4.87 5.03 -5.50
CA SER A 131 4.25 4.02 -6.36
C SER A 131 4.51 2.63 -5.82
N ILE A 132 3.63 1.71 -6.14
CA ILE A 132 3.77 0.30 -5.84
C ILE A 132 3.16 -0.51 -6.97
N ILE A 133 3.86 -1.55 -7.39
CA ILE A 133 3.34 -2.51 -8.35
C ILE A 133 2.81 -3.70 -7.57
N ILE A 134 1.50 -3.90 -7.64
CA ILE A 134 0.84 -5.08 -7.07
C ILE A 134 0.81 -6.15 -8.16
N PRO A 135 1.40 -7.33 -7.93
CA PRO A 135 1.43 -8.38 -8.94
C PRO A 135 0.03 -8.98 -9.21
N ASP A 136 -0.19 -9.49 -10.43
CA ASP A 136 -1.47 -10.06 -10.86
C ASP A 136 -1.91 -11.30 -10.07
N SER A 137 -0.99 -11.91 -9.33
CA SER A 137 -1.27 -13.02 -8.41
C SER A 137 -2.10 -12.60 -7.19
N VAL A 138 -2.10 -11.31 -6.82
CA VAL A 138 -2.83 -10.82 -5.64
C VAL A 138 -4.33 -10.85 -5.90
N LYS A 139 -5.06 -11.47 -4.96
CA LYS A 139 -6.51 -11.63 -4.99
C LYS A 139 -7.22 -10.89 -3.87
N GLU A 140 -6.48 -10.52 -2.83
CA GLU A 140 -7.02 -9.86 -1.66
C GLU A 140 -6.09 -8.73 -1.19
N ILE A 141 -6.68 -7.55 -0.99
CA ILE A 141 -6.05 -6.38 -0.37
C ILE A 141 -6.92 -6.03 0.84
N GLY A 142 -6.36 -6.14 2.04
CA GLY A 142 -7.08 -5.97 3.30
C GLY A 142 -7.52 -4.53 3.55
N GLU A 143 -8.39 -4.36 4.54
CA GLU A 143 -8.85 -3.04 5.00
C GLU A 143 -7.66 -2.15 5.39
N PHE A 144 -7.76 -0.85 5.13
CA PHE A 144 -6.72 0.14 5.43
C PHE A 144 -5.34 -0.16 4.81
N ALA A 145 -5.21 -1.11 3.87
CA ALA A 145 -3.90 -1.58 3.41
C ALA A 145 -2.96 -0.45 2.95
N PHE A 146 -3.48 0.63 2.36
CA PHE A 146 -2.75 1.82 1.92
C PHE A 146 -3.25 3.12 2.58
N TYR A 147 -3.94 2.99 3.74
CA TYR A 147 -4.45 4.15 4.45
C TYR A 147 -3.32 5.16 4.75
N SER A 148 -3.58 6.43 4.48
CA SER A 148 -2.62 7.52 4.74
C SER A 148 -1.27 7.39 4.00
N CYS A 149 -1.24 6.71 2.84
CA CYS A 149 -0.12 6.74 1.91
C CYS A 149 -0.11 8.07 1.13
N GLY A 150 0.11 9.17 1.83
CA GLY A 150 -0.12 10.54 1.34
C GLY A 150 0.64 10.94 0.06
N ASN A 151 1.77 10.28 -0.27
CA ASN A 151 2.52 10.55 -1.49
C ASN A 151 2.27 9.54 -2.62
N LEU A 152 1.36 8.57 -2.44
CA LEU A 152 1.04 7.58 -3.47
C LEU A 152 0.33 8.26 -4.64
N GLN A 153 0.99 8.29 -5.80
CA GLN A 153 0.50 9.00 -7.00
C GLN A 153 -0.31 8.09 -7.91
N SER A 154 0.06 6.83 -7.97
CA SER A 154 -0.61 5.82 -8.79
C SER A 154 -0.47 4.44 -8.19
N ILE A 155 -1.47 3.60 -8.43
CA ILE A 155 -1.47 2.19 -8.05
C ILE A 155 -2.33 1.43 -9.06
N ASN A 156 -1.92 0.21 -9.41
CA ASN A 156 -2.76 -0.71 -10.16
C ASN A 156 -3.47 -1.67 -9.20
N ILE A 157 -4.72 -1.95 -9.45
CA ILE A 157 -5.48 -3.01 -8.77
C ILE A 157 -5.51 -4.21 -9.72
N PRO A 158 -4.97 -5.38 -9.34
CA PRO A 158 -4.95 -6.54 -10.22
C PRO A 158 -6.34 -7.12 -10.47
N ASP A 159 -6.53 -7.76 -11.63
CA ASP A 159 -7.79 -8.41 -12.02
C ASP A 159 -8.24 -9.56 -11.08
N GLY A 160 -7.35 -10.04 -10.21
CA GLY A 160 -7.70 -11.01 -9.17
C GLY A 160 -8.54 -10.44 -8.02
N VAL A 161 -8.54 -9.12 -7.84
CA VAL A 161 -9.27 -8.43 -6.76
C VAL A 161 -10.72 -8.24 -7.15
N THR A 162 -11.64 -8.67 -6.27
CA THR A 162 -13.10 -8.59 -6.51
C THR A 162 -13.81 -7.56 -5.63
N LYS A 163 -13.12 -7.04 -4.61
CA LYS A 163 -13.64 -6.01 -3.70
C LYS A 163 -12.56 -5.01 -3.35
N ILE A 164 -12.90 -3.75 -3.32
CA ILE A 164 -12.11 -2.70 -2.68
C ILE A 164 -12.63 -2.58 -1.26
N MET A 165 -11.80 -2.98 -0.28
CA MET A 165 -12.18 -3.06 1.13
C MET A 165 -12.27 -1.66 1.76
N ASP A 166 -12.75 -1.59 3.00
CA ASP A 166 -12.93 -0.33 3.71
C ASP A 166 -11.60 0.41 3.89
N ARG A 167 -11.61 1.70 3.60
CA ARG A 167 -10.51 2.66 3.80
C ARG A 167 -9.18 2.27 3.14
N VAL A 168 -9.19 1.37 2.14
CA VAL A 168 -7.95 0.86 1.52
C VAL A 168 -7.07 2.00 1.02
N PHE A 169 -7.63 3.03 0.39
CA PHE A 169 -6.90 4.19 -0.16
C PHE A 169 -7.27 5.51 0.53
N ALA A 170 -7.97 5.46 1.68
CA ALA A 170 -8.34 6.70 2.35
C ALA A 170 -7.09 7.51 2.76
N CYS A 171 -7.18 8.84 2.66
CA CYS A 171 -6.08 9.78 2.92
C CYS A 171 -4.86 9.60 1.98
N CYS A 172 -5.04 9.01 0.79
CA CYS A 172 -4.04 9.00 -0.28
C CYS A 172 -4.10 10.32 -1.06
N GLY A 173 -3.76 11.43 -0.40
CA GLY A 173 -3.96 12.77 -0.93
C GLY A 173 -3.27 13.09 -2.26
N SER A 174 -2.20 12.36 -2.62
CA SER A 174 -1.50 12.53 -3.91
C SER A 174 -2.00 11.62 -5.03
N LEU A 175 -2.97 10.73 -4.77
CA LEU A 175 -3.49 9.79 -5.76
C LEU A 175 -4.25 10.55 -6.85
N GLN A 176 -3.73 10.49 -8.09
CA GLN A 176 -4.30 11.23 -9.23
C GLN A 176 -5.20 10.36 -10.09
N ASN A 177 -4.79 9.12 -10.31
CA ASN A 177 -5.47 8.18 -11.17
C ASN A 177 -5.44 6.78 -10.57
N ILE A 178 -6.53 6.06 -10.70
CA ILE A 178 -6.63 4.66 -10.35
C ILE A 178 -7.53 3.95 -11.36
N ILE A 179 -7.12 2.75 -11.73
CA ILE A 179 -7.93 1.88 -12.60
C ILE A 179 -8.54 0.79 -11.72
N ILE A 180 -9.88 0.75 -11.71
CA ILE A 180 -10.64 -0.30 -11.05
C ILE A 180 -10.93 -1.40 -12.09
N PRO A 181 -10.46 -2.63 -11.87
CA PRO A 181 -10.68 -3.71 -12.83
C PRO A 181 -12.16 -4.17 -12.87
N ASN A 182 -12.56 -4.72 -14.01
CA ASN A 182 -13.94 -5.22 -14.24
C ASN A 182 -14.33 -6.44 -13.38
N THR A 183 -13.44 -6.92 -12.54
CA THR A 183 -13.69 -7.96 -11.54
C THR A 183 -14.23 -7.42 -10.23
N VAL A 184 -14.06 -6.13 -9.98
CA VAL A 184 -14.54 -5.48 -8.75
C VAL A 184 -16.06 -5.34 -8.78
N THR A 185 -16.70 -5.81 -7.72
CA THR A 185 -18.16 -5.76 -7.54
C THR A 185 -18.61 -4.82 -6.43
N GLN A 186 -17.70 -4.46 -5.52
CA GLN A 186 -18.01 -3.62 -4.35
C GLN A 186 -16.87 -2.64 -4.06
N ILE A 187 -17.24 -1.41 -3.70
CA ILE A 187 -16.35 -0.37 -3.16
C ILE A 187 -16.78 -0.10 -1.72
N GLY A 188 -15.86 -0.36 -0.78
CA GLY A 188 -16.08 -0.31 0.66
C GLY A 188 -16.22 1.10 1.25
N GLU A 189 -16.55 1.15 2.55
CA GLU A 189 -16.71 2.39 3.29
C GLU A 189 -15.41 3.22 3.27
N ARG A 190 -15.52 4.51 2.92
CA ARG A 190 -14.38 5.44 2.82
C ARG A 190 -13.21 4.94 1.97
N ALA A 191 -13.45 4.04 1.02
CA ALA A 191 -12.37 3.41 0.25
C ALA A 191 -11.42 4.42 -0.41
N PHE A 192 -11.92 5.56 -0.88
CA PHE A 192 -11.18 6.67 -1.49
C PHE A 192 -11.39 8.00 -0.77
N ALA A 193 -11.85 7.99 0.48
CA ALA A 193 -12.07 9.24 1.21
C ALA A 193 -10.75 10.03 1.33
N GLU A 194 -10.82 11.36 1.21
CA GLU A 194 -9.65 12.25 1.30
C GLU A 194 -8.56 11.98 0.23
N CYS A 195 -8.93 11.36 -0.90
CA CYS A 195 -8.07 11.33 -2.09
C CYS A 195 -8.15 12.69 -2.80
N GLU A 196 -7.58 13.73 -2.19
CA GLU A 196 -7.77 15.12 -2.57
C GLU A 196 -7.40 15.43 -4.02
N ASN A 197 -6.39 14.74 -4.59
CA ASN A 197 -5.91 14.96 -5.95
C ASN A 197 -6.50 14.00 -7.00
N LEU A 198 -7.46 13.15 -6.61
CA LEU A 198 -8.13 12.26 -7.55
C LEU A 198 -9.03 13.08 -8.49
N GLN A 199 -8.67 13.18 -9.77
CA GLN A 199 -9.38 14.00 -10.76
C GLN A 199 -10.44 13.20 -11.50
N ASN A 200 -10.11 11.97 -11.86
CA ASN A 200 -10.99 11.10 -12.63
C ASN A 200 -10.92 9.69 -12.08
N ILE A 201 -12.05 9.04 -12.05
CA ILE A 201 -12.17 7.62 -11.74
C ILE A 201 -13.24 6.99 -12.62
N THR A 202 -12.92 5.85 -13.20
CA THR A 202 -13.91 5.05 -13.92
C THR A 202 -14.32 3.90 -13.02
N ILE A 203 -15.61 3.86 -12.68
CA ILE A 203 -16.21 2.75 -11.94
C ILE A 203 -16.76 1.75 -12.96
N PRO A 204 -16.30 0.51 -13.01
CA PRO A 204 -16.75 -0.46 -13.99
C PRO A 204 -18.20 -0.90 -13.74
N ASP A 205 -18.88 -1.35 -14.80
CA ASP A 205 -20.28 -1.81 -14.74
C ASP A 205 -20.47 -3.06 -13.84
N SER A 206 -19.41 -3.74 -13.50
CA SER A 206 -19.42 -4.86 -12.54
C SER A 206 -19.72 -4.42 -11.09
N VAL A 207 -19.49 -3.14 -10.76
CA VAL A 207 -19.74 -2.62 -9.43
C VAL A 207 -21.23 -2.46 -9.20
N THR A 208 -21.74 -3.15 -8.18
CA THR A 208 -23.15 -3.15 -7.78
C THR A 208 -23.37 -2.50 -6.41
N GLU A 209 -22.31 -2.17 -5.70
CA GLU A 209 -22.39 -1.53 -4.39
C GLU A 209 -21.25 -0.54 -4.17
N ILE A 210 -21.60 0.68 -3.73
CA ILE A 210 -20.70 1.73 -3.30
C ILE A 210 -21.12 2.13 -1.90
N GLU A 211 -20.20 1.98 -0.92
CA GLU A 211 -20.49 2.20 0.48
C GLU A 211 -20.45 3.68 0.87
N GLU A 212 -20.86 3.95 2.12
CA GLU A 212 -20.91 5.28 2.69
C GLU A 212 -19.53 5.95 2.66
N TYR A 213 -19.50 7.26 2.38
CA TYR A 213 -18.29 8.08 2.34
C TYR A 213 -17.23 7.62 1.31
N ALA A 214 -17.55 6.72 0.38
CA ALA A 214 -16.55 6.08 -0.49
C ALA A 214 -15.63 7.07 -1.21
N PHE A 215 -16.13 8.25 -1.60
CA PHE A 215 -15.40 9.33 -2.27
C PHE A 215 -15.49 10.66 -1.50
N ASN A 216 -15.77 10.61 -0.19
CA ASN A 216 -15.84 11.81 0.64
C ASN A 216 -14.52 12.60 0.57
N ASP A 217 -14.62 13.93 0.44
CA ASP A 217 -13.49 14.87 0.39
C ASP A 217 -12.50 14.59 -0.78
N CYS A 218 -12.97 14.01 -1.89
CA CYS A 218 -12.24 13.96 -3.16
C CYS A 218 -12.35 15.33 -3.85
N ARG A 219 -11.64 16.34 -3.30
CA ARG A 219 -11.82 17.77 -3.63
C ARG A 219 -11.64 18.10 -5.11
N ASN A 220 -10.77 17.37 -5.83
CA ASN A 220 -10.45 17.61 -7.23
C ASN A 220 -11.18 16.67 -8.21
N LEU A 221 -12.09 15.82 -7.72
CA LEU A 221 -12.88 14.95 -8.59
C LEU A 221 -13.84 15.80 -9.44
N GLU A 222 -13.65 15.80 -10.76
CA GLU A 222 -14.40 16.67 -11.69
C GLU A 222 -15.64 16.01 -12.25
N SER A 223 -15.61 14.71 -12.47
CA SER A 223 -16.72 13.96 -13.04
C SER A 223 -16.73 12.50 -12.57
N ILE A 224 -17.93 11.93 -12.50
CA ILE A 224 -18.12 10.51 -12.20
C ILE A 224 -19.36 9.98 -12.93
N ILE A 225 -19.23 8.73 -13.39
CA ILE A 225 -20.34 7.97 -13.97
C ILE A 225 -20.68 6.85 -12.99
N ILE A 226 -21.92 6.84 -12.51
CA ILE A 226 -22.43 5.79 -11.65
C ILE A 226 -22.85 4.59 -12.51
N PRO A 227 -22.36 3.38 -12.22
CA PRO A 227 -22.72 2.20 -13.00
C PRO A 227 -24.21 1.84 -12.92
N GLY A 228 -24.72 1.22 -13.99
CA GLY A 228 -26.12 0.80 -14.08
C GLY A 228 -26.57 -0.26 -13.07
N GLY A 229 -25.65 -0.93 -12.39
CA GLY A 229 -25.93 -1.87 -11.30
C GLY A 229 -26.23 -1.22 -9.95
N ILE A 230 -25.95 0.08 -9.78
CA ILE A 230 -26.16 0.81 -8.53
C ILE A 230 -27.64 1.21 -8.40
N THR A 231 -28.26 0.91 -7.26
CA THR A 231 -29.65 1.23 -6.96
C THR A 231 -29.82 2.34 -5.92
N GLN A 232 -28.74 2.65 -5.18
CA GLN A 232 -28.75 3.73 -4.20
C GLN A 232 -27.37 4.39 -4.09
N ILE A 233 -27.38 5.70 -3.88
CA ILE A 233 -26.22 6.49 -3.45
C ILE A 233 -26.33 6.62 -1.93
N LYS A 234 -25.38 6.04 -1.22
CA LYS A 234 -25.35 5.98 0.25
C LYS A 234 -24.92 7.32 0.86
N GLU A 235 -24.93 7.40 2.18
CA GLU A 235 -24.64 8.64 2.91
C GLU A 235 -23.26 9.18 2.61
N SER A 236 -23.19 10.48 2.35
CA SER A 236 -21.95 11.25 2.16
C SER A 236 -20.96 10.65 1.13
N THR A 237 -21.46 9.83 0.18
CA THR A 237 -20.61 9.16 -0.83
C THR A 237 -19.73 10.17 -1.59
N PHE A 238 -20.25 11.38 -1.90
CA PHE A 238 -19.55 12.45 -2.63
C PHE A 238 -19.51 13.77 -1.85
N GLU A 239 -19.64 13.72 -0.53
CA GLU A 239 -19.57 14.92 0.30
C GLU A 239 -18.19 15.59 0.16
N GLU A 240 -18.15 16.93 0.10
CA GLU A 240 -16.94 17.72 -0.08
C GLU A 240 -16.15 17.45 -1.40
N CYS A 241 -16.75 16.81 -2.40
CA CYS A 241 -16.20 16.74 -3.76
C CYS A 241 -16.37 18.11 -4.46
N ARG A 242 -15.60 19.12 -4.05
CA ARG A 242 -15.81 20.54 -4.39
C ARG A 242 -15.66 20.88 -5.87
N SER A 243 -14.95 20.07 -6.64
CA SER A 243 -14.75 20.25 -8.08
C SER A 243 -15.73 19.45 -8.94
N LEU A 244 -16.62 18.68 -8.32
CA LEU A 244 -17.51 17.76 -9.02
C LEU A 244 -18.61 18.56 -9.77
N LYS A 245 -18.53 18.53 -11.11
CA LYS A 245 -19.44 19.28 -12.01
C LYS A 245 -20.42 18.38 -12.75
N ASN A 246 -19.98 17.15 -13.04
CA ASN A 246 -20.73 16.21 -13.86
C ASN A 246 -20.89 14.87 -13.13
N VAL A 247 -22.11 14.54 -12.75
CA VAL A 247 -22.47 13.23 -12.21
C VAL A 247 -23.51 12.61 -13.13
N ILE A 248 -23.18 11.49 -13.76
CA ILE A 248 -24.15 10.75 -14.55
C ILE A 248 -24.73 9.67 -13.63
N ILE A 249 -26.03 9.82 -13.32
CA ILE A 249 -26.79 8.93 -12.45
C ILE A 249 -27.71 8.09 -13.34
N PRO A 250 -27.62 6.75 -13.31
CA PRO A 250 -28.49 5.89 -14.11
C PRO A 250 -29.91 5.80 -13.54
N ASP A 251 -30.88 5.41 -14.38
CA ASP A 251 -32.28 5.23 -13.96
C ASP A 251 -32.49 4.16 -12.87
N SER A 252 -31.51 3.29 -12.67
CA SER A 252 -31.52 2.28 -11.61
C SER A 252 -31.42 2.87 -10.19
N VAL A 253 -30.88 4.08 -10.05
CA VAL A 253 -30.76 4.73 -8.74
C VAL A 253 -32.10 5.29 -8.30
N THR A 254 -32.68 4.70 -7.26
CA THR A 254 -33.98 5.09 -6.71
C THR A 254 -33.88 5.80 -5.35
N ILE A 255 -32.72 5.74 -4.69
CA ILE A 255 -32.48 6.31 -3.36
C ILE A 255 -31.17 7.10 -3.39
N ILE A 256 -31.22 8.34 -2.91
CA ILE A 256 -30.04 9.18 -2.68
C ILE A 256 -30.08 9.64 -1.23
N ARG A 257 -29.08 9.24 -0.42
CA ARG A 257 -28.95 9.62 0.97
C ARG A 257 -27.82 10.62 1.12
N GLY A 258 -28.13 11.88 1.37
CA GLY A 258 -27.23 12.97 1.73
C GLY A 258 -25.88 13.08 0.97
N GLY A 259 -25.29 14.30 0.92
CA GLY A 259 -23.88 14.45 0.48
C GLY A 259 -23.62 14.58 -1.02
N ILE A 260 -24.62 14.79 -1.89
CA ILE A 260 -24.42 15.37 -3.23
C ILE A 260 -24.58 16.91 -3.16
N TYR A 261 -24.50 17.49 -1.96
CA TYR A 261 -24.80 18.90 -1.75
C TYR A 261 -23.58 19.79 -1.96
N ARG A 262 -23.47 20.30 -3.12
CA ARG A 262 -23.12 21.61 -3.70
C ARG A 262 -22.81 21.41 -5.18
N LEU A 263 -23.81 21.00 -5.95
CA LEU A 263 -23.81 21.24 -7.38
C LEU A 263 -24.33 22.63 -7.64
#